data_3ecf2a3d35913b2873e1e2a6c67592a7
#
_entry.id   3ecf2a3d35913b2873e1e2a6c67592a7
#
_cell.length_a   1.000
_cell.length_b   1.000
_cell.length_c   1.000
_cell.angle_alpha   90.00
_cell.angle_beta   90.00
_cell.angle_gamma   90.00
#
_symmetry.space_group_name_H-M   'P 1'
#
loop_
_entity.id
_entity.type
_entity.pdbx_description
1 polymer ?
#
loop_
_entity_poly.entity_id
_entity_poly.type
_entity_poly.pdbx_seq_one_letter_code
_entity_poly.pdbx_strand_id
1 'polypeptide(L)'
;VRVTQNLLLCSPTLCSKGFMTVEDICLVDMDARQKAGIRPSTSEVKTHIAMMKSVGVNSCIHAHPPHCNAFLFAGQVPPSGINPEADIFLGHIPLAPYGTPGSLETAQAVAEAAKQSTVVFMENHGVITGARDVEEAEWFMENADAYCRMVLMAGLHKAPLNQVGPEGVADFLAIRKSIGYAVPDNQPLYNTETYAGYKLGKSGR
;
A
#
# COMPACT_ATOMS: atom_id res chain seq x y z
N VAL A 1 -15.21 0.78 -0.35
CA VAL A 1 -15.60 0.29 -1.69
C VAL A 1 -16.56 1.28 -2.32
N ARG A 2 -16.29 1.71 -3.56
CA ARG A 2 -17.17 2.57 -4.33
C ARG A 2 -18.36 1.75 -4.86
N VAL A 3 -19.59 2.20 -4.61
CA VAL A 3 -20.82 1.54 -5.09
C VAL A 3 -21.51 2.31 -6.21
N THR A 4 -21.29 3.62 -6.27
CA THR A 4 -21.70 4.48 -7.40
C THR A 4 -20.63 5.54 -7.63
N GLN A 5 -20.80 6.36 -8.66
CA GLN A 5 -19.88 7.47 -8.92
C GLN A 5 -19.68 8.40 -7.69
N ASN A 6 -20.71 8.56 -6.86
CA ASN A 6 -20.74 9.53 -5.76
C ASN A 6 -20.85 8.90 -4.37
N LEU A 7 -20.98 7.58 -4.26
CA LEU A 7 -21.20 6.88 -2.99
C LEU A 7 -20.23 5.72 -2.80
N LEU A 8 -19.81 5.54 -1.57
CA LEU A 8 -18.96 4.42 -1.16
C LEU A 8 -19.44 3.83 0.17
N LEU A 9 -19.21 2.54 0.32
CA LEU A 9 -19.34 1.82 1.59
C LEU A 9 -17.98 1.83 2.29
N CYS A 10 -17.99 2.05 3.61
CA CYS A 10 -16.79 1.96 4.43
C CYS A 10 -17.09 1.34 5.78
N SER A 11 -16.05 0.79 6.41
CA SER A 11 -16.13 0.30 7.78
C SER A 11 -16.31 1.48 8.77
N PRO A 12 -16.90 1.23 9.96
CA PRO A 12 -16.97 2.22 11.02
C PRO A 12 -15.60 2.44 11.70
N THR A 13 -15.48 3.56 12.40
CA THR A 13 -14.35 3.82 13.32
C THR A 13 -14.56 3.15 14.68
N LEU A 14 -13.48 3.03 15.45
CA LEU A 14 -13.48 2.59 16.87
C LEU A 14 -14.22 1.25 17.11
N CYS A 15 -14.06 0.31 16.19
CA CYS A 15 -14.59 -1.04 16.37
C CYS A 15 -13.59 -2.11 15.95
N SER A 16 -13.68 -3.28 16.55
CA SER A 16 -12.92 -4.46 16.09
C SER A 16 -13.46 -4.91 14.75
N LYS A 17 -12.59 -4.95 13.72
CA LYS A 17 -12.99 -5.39 12.38
C LYS A 17 -13.42 -6.86 12.33
N GLY A 18 -12.86 -7.70 13.22
CA GLY A 18 -13.23 -9.11 13.31
C GLY A 18 -14.62 -9.38 13.89
N PHE A 19 -15.24 -8.37 14.53
CA PHE A 19 -16.60 -8.48 15.10
C PHE A 19 -17.64 -7.63 14.37
N MET A 20 -17.24 -7.04 13.23
CA MET A 20 -18.19 -6.27 12.41
C MET A 20 -19.22 -7.18 11.77
N THR A 21 -20.42 -6.64 11.64
CA THR A 21 -21.52 -7.21 10.86
C THR A 21 -21.84 -6.32 9.66
N VAL A 22 -22.68 -6.77 8.76
CA VAL A 22 -23.10 -5.99 7.58
C VAL A 22 -23.79 -4.70 7.98
N GLU A 23 -24.54 -4.71 9.09
CA GLU A 23 -25.26 -3.56 9.63
C GLU A 23 -24.35 -2.45 10.16
N ASP A 24 -23.10 -2.78 10.46
CA ASP A 24 -22.09 -1.80 10.89
C ASP A 24 -21.52 -0.95 9.73
N ILE A 25 -21.71 -1.41 8.50
CA ILE A 25 -21.17 -0.73 7.32
C ILE A 25 -21.84 0.63 7.11
N CYS A 26 -21.02 1.64 6.87
CA CYS A 26 -21.44 3.01 6.66
C CYS A 26 -21.51 3.35 5.16
N LEU A 27 -22.52 4.11 4.76
CA LEU A 27 -22.59 4.74 3.44
C LEU A 27 -22.14 6.20 3.56
N VAL A 28 -21.16 6.61 2.73
CA VAL A 28 -20.63 7.97 2.71
C VAL A 28 -20.58 8.50 1.27
N ASP A 29 -20.62 9.82 1.10
CA ASP A 29 -20.40 10.43 -0.21
C ASP A 29 -18.91 10.74 -0.45
N MET A 30 -18.61 11.19 -1.68
CA MET A 30 -17.25 11.54 -2.09
C MET A 30 -16.72 12.85 -1.46
N ASP A 31 -17.53 13.51 -0.61
CA ASP A 31 -17.13 14.64 0.25
C ASP A 31 -16.94 14.20 1.71
N ALA A 32 -16.89 12.89 1.95
CA ALA A 32 -16.75 12.28 3.28
C ALA A 32 -17.94 12.54 4.23
N ARG A 33 -19.13 12.84 3.70
CA ARG A 33 -20.34 13.01 4.51
C ARG A 33 -21.09 11.70 4.61
N GLN A 34 -21.31 11.24 5.84
CA GLN A 34 -22.08 10.01 6.06
C GLN A 34 -23.55 10.20 5.69
N LYS A 35 -24.09 9.26 4.92
CA LYS A 35 -25.48 9.24 4.42
C LYS A 35 -26.34 8.20 5.13
N ALA A 36 -25.72 7.08 5.54
CA ALA A 36 -26.38 6.02 6.30
C ALA A 36 -25.38 5.24 7.14
N GLY A 37 -25.88 4.41 8.06
CA GLY A 37 -25.10 3.60 8.99
C GLY A 37 -25.36 4.01 10.43
N ILE A 38 -25.33 3.02 11.34
CA ILE A 38 -25.63 3.20 12.76
C ILE A 38 -24.41 3.66 13.59
N ARG A 39 -23.21 3.47 13.04
CA ARG A 39 -21.93 3.88 13.64
C ARG A 39 -21.30 5.04 12.86
N PRO A 40 -20.39 5.82 13.47
CA PRO A 40 -19.58 6.78 12.73
C PRO A 40 -18.68 6.07 11.71
N SER A 41 -18.58 6.60 10.50
CA SER A 41 -17.67 6.11 9.47
C SER A 41 -16.21 6.19 9.90
N THR A 42 -15.34 5.42 9.22
CA THR A 42 -13.89 5.43 9.51
C THR A 42 -13.33 6.86 9.54
N SER A 43 -12.43 7.15 10.50
CA SER A 43 -11.71 8.42 10.58
C SER A 43 -10.83 8.68 9.35
N GLU A 44 -10.40 7.60 8.65
CA GLU A 44 -9.55 7.66 7.46
C GLU A 44 -10.35 7.79 6.14
N VAL A 45 -11.65 8.06 6.20
CA VAL A 45 -12.50 8.16 5.01
C VAL A 45 -11.95 9.15 3.97
N LYS A 46 -11.35 10.26 4.40
CA LYS A 46 -10.75 11.27 3.51
C LYS A 46 -9.54 10.70 2.76
N THR A 47 -8.71 9.91 3.45
CA THR A 47 -7.54 9.24 2.87
C THR A 47 -7.96 8.22 1.81
N HIS A 48 -8.97 7.40 2.08
CA HIS A 48 -9.55 6.49 1.10
C HIS A 48 -10.09 7.22 -0.13
N ILE A 49 -10.86 8.29 0.07
CA ILE A 49 -11.42 9.10 -1.02
C ILE A 49 -10.32 9.77 -1.84
N ALA A 50 -9.27 10.29 -1.18
CA ALA A 50 -8.16 10.92 -1.85
C ALA A 50 -7.42 9.96 -2.78
N MET A 51 -7.15 8.74 -2.32
CA MET A 51 -6.57 7.68 -3.15
C MET A 51 -7.49 7.32 -4.32
N MET A 52 -8.79 7.10 -4.07
CA MET A 52 -9.76 6.78 -5.13
C MET A 52 -9.84 7.86 -6.20
N LYS A 53 -9.79 9.14 -5.80
CA LYS A 53 -9.81 10.28 -6.73
C LYS A 53 -8.51 10.41 -7.51
N SER A 54 -7.37 10.13 -6.89
CA SER A 54 -6.04 10.28 -7.50
C SER A 54 -5.78 9.28 -8.62
N VAL A 55 -6.14 8.00 -8.41
CA VAL A 55 -5.76 6.91 -9.31
C VAL A 55 -6.95 6.12 -9.88
N GLY A 56 -8.17 6.51 -9.56
CA GLY A 56 -9.38 5.94 -10.17
C GLY A 56 -9.75 4.53 -9.70
N VAL A 57 -9.19 4.05 -8.59
CA VAL A 57 -9.52 2.74 -8.02
C VAL A 57 -10.93 2.71 -7.40
N ASN A 58 -11.54 1.54 -7.35
CA ASN A 58 -12.90 1.37 -6.82
C ASN A 58 -12.91 0.88 -5.36
N SER A 59 -11.81 0.35 -4.87
CA SER A 59 -11.68 -0.12 -3.50
C SER A 59 -10.35 0.33 -2.90
N CYS A 60 -10.35 0.57 -1.58
CA CYS A 60 -9.13 0.84 -0.82
C CYS A 60 -9.23 0.14 0.53
N ILE A 61 -8.13 -0.48 0.94
CA ILE A 61 -7.94 -0.99 2.29
C ILE A 61 -6.83 -0.21 2.97
N HIS A 62 -7.08 0.21 4.20
CA HIS A 62 -6.07 0.76 5.09
C HIS A 62 -5.97 -0.10 6.34
N ALA A 63 -4.76 -0.52 6.66
CA ALA A 63 -4.45 -1.35 7.82
C ALA A 63 -3.06 -1.02 8.39
N HIS A 64 -2.76 -1.61 9.55
CA HIS A 64 -1.49 -1.48 10.23
C HIS A 64 -0.79 -2.85 10.33
N PRO A 65 -0.38 -3.47 9.21
CA PRO A 65 0.24 -4.79 9.23
C PRO A 65 1.56 -4.73 10.00
N PRO A 66 1.83 -5.68 10.91
CA PRO A 66 2.96 -5.53 11.85
C PRO A 66 4.32 -5.52 11.16
N HIS A 67 4.50 -6.29 10.09
CA HIS A 67 5.78 -6.34 9.39
C HIS A 67 6.00 -5.10 8.51
N CYS A 68 4.95 -4.60 7.85
CA CYS A 68 5.01 -3.31 7.16
C CYS A 68 5.31 -2.16 8.14
N ASN A 69 4.65 -2.16 9.31
CA ASN A 69 4.87 -1.11 10.31
C ASN A 69 6.30 -1.14 10.88
N ALA A 70 6.96 -2.29 10.93
CA ALA A 70 8.36 -2.34 11.33
C ALA A 70 9.27 -1.53 10.37
N PHE A 71 8.98 -1.53 9.06
CA PHE A 71 9.65 -0.66 8.10
C PHE A 71 9.28 0.80 8.29
N LEU A 72 8.00 1.09 8.45
CA LEU A 72 7.46 2.44 8.60
C LEU A 72 8.00 3.15 9.84
N PHE A 73 8.18 2.44 10.94
CA PHE A 73 8.80 3.00 12.16
C PHE A 73 10.29 3.29 12.01
N ALA A 74 10.93 2.68 11.01
CA ALA A 74 12.30 3.00 10.62
C ALA A 74 12.37 4.08 9.53
N GLY A 75 11.23 4.64 9.10
CA GLY A 75 11.15 5.62 8.00
C GLY A 75 11.53 5.02 6.65
N GLN A 76 11.18 3.75 6.41
CA GLN A 76 11.64 2.99 5.24
C GLN A 76 10.50 2.21 4.57
N VAL A 77 10.79 1.78 3.35
CA VAL A 77 9.99 0.80 2.61
C VAL A 77 10.84 -0.44 2.32
N PRO A 78 10.25 -1.61 2.07
CA PRO A 78 11.03 -2.79 1.72
C PRO A 78 11.77 -2.58 0.38
N PRO A 79 12.96 -3.18 0.21
CA PRO A 79 13.71 -3.09 -1.04
C PRO A 79 12.95 -3.75 -2.18
N SER A 80 13.22 -3.36 -3.43
CA SER A 80 12.73 -4.00 -4.65
C SER A 80 13.84 -4.84 -5.32
N GLY A 81 13.47 -5.65 -6.31
CA GLY A 81 14.41 -6.49 -7.05
C GLY A 81 14.88 -7.71 -6.26
N ILE A 82 14.08 -8.23 -5.32
CA ILE A 82 14.42 -9.39 -4.50
C ILE A 82 13.41 -10.51 -4.68
N ASN A 83 12.14 -10.18 -4.72
CA ASN A 83 11.05 -11.14 -4.82
C ASN A 83 10.19 -10.81 -6.05
N PRO A 84 10.11 -11.73 -7.05
CA PRO A 84 9.33 -11.50 -8.26
C PRO A 84 7.88 -11.13 -7.99
N GLU A 85 7.23 -11.82 -7.05
CA GLU A 85 5.83 -11.59 -6.71
C GLU A 85 5.60 -10.19 -6.16
N ALA A 86 6.46 -9.70 -5.26
CA ALA A 86 6.38 -8.35 -4.73
C ALA A 86 6.59 -7.30 -5.84
N ASP A 87 7.61 -7.47 -6.68
CA ASP A 87 7.90 -6.51 -7.75
C ASP A 87 6.80 -6.49 -8.83
N ILE A 88 6.21 -7.64 -9.16
CA ILE A 88 5.14 -7.75 -10.15
C ILE A 88 3.83 -7.17 -9.60
N PHE A 89 3.42 -7.50 -8.40
CA PHE A 89 2.09 -7.15 -7.89
C PHE A 89 2.07 -5.86 -7.08
N LEU A 90 3.05 -5.60 -6.23
CA LEU A 90 3.13 -4.36 -5.47
C LEU A 90 3.84 -3.26 -6.28
N GLY A 91 4.87 -3.64 -7.04
CA GLY A 91 5.70 -2.71 -7.80
C GLY A 91 6.52 -1.79 -6.89
N HIS A 92 6.76 -0.56 -7.36
CA HIS A 92 7.38 0.46 -6.53
C HIS A 92 6.46 0.86 -5.38
N ILE A 93 6.97 0.82 -4.16
CA ILE A 93 6.24 1.20 -2.96
C ILE A 93 6.71 2.59 -2.51
N PRO A 94 5.92 3.66 -2.73
CA PRO A 94 6.25 4.99 -2.23
C PRO A 94 6.00 5.10 -0.73
N LEU A 95 6.80 5.95 -0.06
CA LEU A 95 6.60 6.36 1.32
C LEU A 95 5.91 7.73 1.35
N ALA A 96 4.64 7.78 1.76
CA ALA A 96 3.96 9.03 2.03
C ALA A 96 4.46 9.61 3.37
N PRO A 97 4.84 10.91 3.43
CA PRO A 97 5.30 11.53 4.65
C PRO A 97 4.22 11.52 5.75
N TYR A 98 4.67 11.55 6.99
CA TYR A 98 3.78 11.56 8.14
C TYR A 98 2.81 12.73 8.11
N GLY A 99 1.57 12.46 8.45
CA GLY A 99 0.51 13.42 8.73
C GLY A 99 -0.39 12.87 9.84
N THR A 100 -1.10 13.75 10.53
CA THR A 100 -2.04 13.33 11.58
C THR A 100 -3.14 12.45 10.99
N PRO A 101 -3.40 11.25 11.54
CA PRO A 101 -4.45 10.37 11.04
C PRO A 101 -5.80 11.06 10.85
N GLY A 102 -6.45 10.84 9.71
CA GLY A 102 -7.73 11.45 9.35
C GLY A 102 -7.65 12.92 8.91
N SER A 103 -6.47 13.53 8.88
CA SER A 103 -6.28 14.91 8.42
C SER A 103 -6.34 15.03 6.89
N LEU A 104 -6.50 16.27 6.40
CA LEU A 104 -6.36 16.55 4.97
C LEU A 104 -4.92 16.42 4.49
N GLU A 105 -3.97 16.71 5.35
CA GLU A 105 -2.54 16.58 5.08
C GLU A 105 -2.18 15.12 4.76
N THR A 106 -2.60 14.16 5.59
CA THR A 106 -2.44 12.73 5.33
C THR A 106 -3.11 12.32 4.02
N ALA A 107 -4.34 12.78 3.79
CA ALA A 107 -5.06 12.47 2.56
C ALA A 107 -4.35 13.00 1.30
N GLN A 108 -3.77 14.21 1.35
CA GLN A 108 -2.99 14.80 0.26
C GLN A 108 -1.67 14.07 0.04
N ALA A 109 -0.95 13.71 1.11
CA ALA A 109 0.29 12.95 1.03
C ALA A 109 0.07 11.57 0.35
N VAL A 110 -0.98 10.86 0.75
CA VAL A 110 -1.38 9.59 0.13
C VAL A 110 -1.79 9.79 -1.33
N ALA A 111 -2.58 10.80 -1.65
CA ALA A 111 -3.00 11.08 -3.03
C ALA A 111 -1.81 11.34 -3.96
N GLU A 112 -0.79 12.03 -3.48
CA GLU A 112 0.43 12.29 -4.25
C GLU A 112 1.26 11.02 -4.44
N ALA A 113 1.50 10.28 -3.36
CA ALA A 113 2.23 9.00 -3.40
C ALA A 113 1.51 7.96 -4.28
N ALA A 114 0.18 7.92 -4.24
CA ALA A 114 -0.63 6.99 -5.04
C ALA A 114 -0.46 7.15 -6.55
N LYS A 115 -0.02 8.31 -7.05
CA LYS A 115 0.31 8.50 -8.48
C LYS A 115 1.46 7.61 -8.94
N GLN A 116 2.29 7.12 -8.01
CA GLN A 116 3.40 6.23 -8.30
C GLN A 116 3.01 4.75 -8.14
N SER A 117 2.13 4.45 -7.20
CA SER A 117 1.68 3.07 -6.91
C SER A 117 0.37 3.06 -6.15
N THR A 118 -0.44 2.03 -6.37
CA THR A 118 -1.67 1.77 -5.60
C THR A 118 -1.41 1.09 -4.25
N VAL A 119 -0.15 0.81 -3.92
CA VAL A 119 0.30 0.34 -2.60
C VAL A 119 1.18 1.44 -2.01
N VAL A 120 0.68 2.14 -1.00
CA VAL A 120 1.35 3.30 -0.39
C VAL A 120 1.64 3.01 1.07
N PHE A 121 2.90 3.15 1.45
CA PHE A 121 3.33 3.12 2.84
C PHE A 121 3.25 4.54 3.42
N MET A 122 2.68 4.65 4.61
CA MET A 122 2.46 5.91 5.31
C MET A 122 3.39 5.97 6.52
N GLU A 123 4.34 6.89 6.53
CA GLU A 123 5.36 7.01 7.56
C GLU A 123 4.75 7.05 8.98
N ASN A 124 5.29 6.22 9.90
CA ASN A 124 4.83 6.07 11.28
C ASN A 124 3.33 5.79 11.46
N HIS A 125 2.66 5.22 10.44
CA HIS A 125 1.22 5.01 10.50
C HIS A 125 0.82 3.59 10.08
N GLY A 126 0.79 3.32 8.80
CA GLY A 126 0.31 2.06 8.25
C GLY A 126 0.41 2.03 6.73
N VAL A 127 -0.32 1.12 6.12
CA VAL A 127 -0.35 0.93 4.66
C VAL A 127 -1.75 1.19 4.14
N ILE A 128 -1.85 1.78 2.94
CA ILE A 128 -3.08 1.84 2.18
C ILE A 128 -2.87 1.19 0.82
N THR A 129 -3.80 0.34 0.42
CA THR A 129 -3.83 -0.31 -0.89
C THR A 129 -5.08 0.09 -1.64
N GLY A 130 -4.97 0.26 -2.95
CA GLY A 130 -6.08 0.57 -3.84
C GLY A 130 -6.15 -0.42 -4.99
N ALA A 131 -7.38 -0.83 -5.36
CA ALA A 131 -7.57 -1.84 -6.39
C ALA A 131 -8.93 -1.71 -7.08
N ARG A 132 -9.20 -2.62 -8.04
CA ARG A 132 -10.47 -2.72 -8.77
C ARG A 132 -11.63 -3.07 -7.84
N ASP A 133 -11.36 -3.96 -6.88
CA ASP A 133 -12.32 -4.46 -5.91
C ASP A 133 -11.67 -4.68 -4.54
N VAL A 134 -12.45 -5.10 -3.56
CA VAL A 134 -11.98 -5.26 -2.19
C VAL A 134 -11.07 -6.48 -2.02
N GLU A 135 -11.31 -7.54 -2.76
CA GLU A 135 -10.52 -8.76 -2.72
C GLU A 135 -9.09 -8.50 -3.22
N GLU A 136 -8.96 -7.82 -4.35
CA GLU A 136 -7.64 -7.44 -4.88
C GLU A 136 -6.91 -6.46 -3.95
N ALA A 137 -7.63 -5.50 -3.33
CA ALA A 137 -7.03 -4.57 -2.38
C ALA A 137 -6.53 -5.28 -1.12
N GLU A 138 -7.26 -6.27 -0.61
CA GLU A 138 -6.83 -7.11 0.51
C GLU A 138 -5.64 -7.96 0.14
N TRP A 139 -5.66 -8.60 -1.02
CA TRP A 139 -4.55 -9.40 -1.51
C TRP A 139 -3.24 -8.60 -1.62
N PHE A 140 -3.30 -7.34 -2.07
CA PHE A 140 -2.13 -6.47 -2.05
C PHE A 140 -1.64 -6.19 -0.62
N MET A 141 -2.55 -6.03 0.34
CA MET A 141 -2.20 -5.82 1.74
C MET A 141 -1.51 -7.05 2.34
N GLU A 142 -2.06 -8.24 2.11
CA GLU A 142 -1.46 -9.51 2.54
C GLU A 142 -0.08 -9.72 1.93
N ASN A 143 0.05 -9.48 0.62
CA ASN A 143 1.33 -9.61 -0.09
C ASN A 143 2.38 -8.62 0.46
N ALA A 144 1.99 -7.38 0.73
CA ALA A 144 2.90 -6.38 1.31
C ALA A 144 3.41 -6.81 2.69
N ASP A 145 2.54 -7.29 3.58
CA ASP A 145 2.96 -7.76 4.91
C ASP A 145 3.81 -9.03 4.84
N ALA A 146 3.44 -9.98 3.99
CA ALA A 146 4.21 -11.20 3.76
C ALA A 146 5.60 -10.89 3.21
N TYR A 147 5.71 -9.98 2.26
CA TYR A 147 6.99 -9.55 1.71
C TYR A 147 7.86 -8.86 2.76
N CYS A 148 7.31 -7.91 3.52
CA CYS A 148 8.02 -7.27 4.62
C CYS A 148 8.53 -8.30 5.63
N ARG A 149 7.72 -9.30 5.99
CA ARG A 149 8.13 -10.39 6.88
C ARG A 149 9.30 -11.17 6.31
N MET A 150 9.26 -11.54 5.02
CA MET A 150 10.35 -12.28 4.37
C MET A 150 11.66 -11.49 4.41
N VAL A 151 11.63 -10.20 4.11
CA VAL A 151 12.80 -9.31 4.16
C VAL A 151 13.37 -9.22 5.58
N LEU A 152 12.52 -9.02 6.59
CA LEU A 152 12.95 -8.98 8.00
C LEU A 152 13.60 -10.31 8.43
N MET A 153 13.01 -11.44 8.05
CA MET A 153 13.56 -12.76 8.37
C MET A 153 14.86 -13.03 7.64
N ALA A 154 14.96 -12.67 6.36
CA ALA A 154 16.20 -12.80 5.58
C ALA A 154 17.35 -12.03 6.24
N GLY A 155 17.03 -10.90 6.84
CA GLY A 155 18.00 -10.12 7.59
C GLY A 155 18.63 -10.80 8.80
N LEU A 156 17.96 -11.78 9.38
CA LEU A 156 18.54 -12.57 10.50
C LEU A 156 19.76 -13.37 10.09
N HIS A 157 19.95 -13.66 8.81
CA HIS A 157 21.13 -14.34 8.29
C HIS A 157 22.39 -13.47 8.31
N LYS A 158 22.27 -12.16 8.58
CA LYS A 158 23.38 -11.18 8.61
C LYS A 158 24.20 -11.15 7.31
N ALA A 159 23.64 -11.63 6.22
CA ALA A 159 24.20 -11.59 4.88
C ALA A 159 23.53 -10.46 4.06
N PRO A 160 24.22 -9.89 3.07
CA PRO A 160 23.56 -8.98 2.13
C PRO A 160 22.38 -9.67 1.44
N LEU A 161 21.29 -8.95 1.26
CA LEU A 161 20.17 -9.43 0.45
C LEU A 161 20.62 -9.57 -1.02
N ASN A 162 20.29 -10.71 -1.61
CA ASN A 162 20.66 -10.99 -3.00
C ASN A 162 19.60 -10.40 -3.94
N GLN A 163 19.95 -9.32 -4.63
CA GLN A 163 19.06 -8.70 -5.63
C GLN A 163 19.17 -9.42 -6.97
N VAL A 164 18.04 -9.52 -7.64
CA VAL A 164 17.95 -9.93 -9.04
C VAL A 164 18.62 -8.86 -9.91
N GLY A 165 19.34 -9.27 -10.94
CA GLY A 165 20.00 -8.32 -11.85
C GLY A 165 18.99 -7.44 -12.62
N PRO A 166 19.48 -6.32 -13.21
CA PRO A 166 18.62 -5.35 -13.89
C PRO A 166 17.73 -5.94 -15.00
N GLU A 167 18.23 -6.94 -15.73
CA GLU A 167 17.46 -7.65 -16.76
C GLU A 167 16.25 -8.38 -16.15
N GLY A 168 16.45 -9.13 -15.05
CA GLY A 168 15.36 -9.81 -14.37
C GLY A 168 14.34 -8.86 -13.76
N VAL A 169 14.77 -7.71 -13.23
CA VAL A 169 13.83 -6.67 -12.75
C VAL A 169 13.05 -6.08 -13.91
N ALA A 170 13.68 -5.85 -15.06
CA ALA A 170 12.98 -5.38 -16.27
C ALA A 170 11.92 -6.40 -16.73
N ASP A 171 12.21 -7.70 -16.62
CA ASP A 171 11.24 -8.77 -16.92
C ASP A 171 10.04 -8.72 -15.95
N PHE A 172 10.26 -8.48 -14.65
CA PHE A 172 9.16 -8.33 -13.68
C PHE A 172 8.25 -7.15 -14.03
N LEU A 173 8.84 -6.00 -14.41
CA LEU A 173 8.08 -4.83 -14.83
C LEU A 173 7.32 -5.08 -16.14
N ALA A 174 7.89 -5.83 -17.07
CA ALA A 174 7.22 -6.23 -18.30
C ALA A 174 6.01 -7.14 -18.01
N ILE A 175 6.16 -8.12 -17.11
CA ILE A 175 5.06 -8.99 -16.64
C ILE A 175 3.99 -8.11 -15.97
N ARG A 176 4.36 -7.25 -15.03
CA ARG A 176 3.45 -6.32 -14.35
C ARG A 176 2.59 -5.54 -15.35
N LYS A 177 3.23 -4.96 -16.36
CA LYS A 177 2.54 -4.22 -17.42
C LYS A 177 1.62 -5.11 -18.25
N SER A 178 2.03 -6.34 -18.58
CA SER A 178 1.25 -7.27 -19.40
C SER A 178 -0.05 -7.73 -18.72
N ILE A 179 -0.07 -7.77 -17.39
CA ILE A 179 -1.26 -8.12 -16.60
C ILE A 179 -2.09 -6.89 -16.18
N GLY A 180 -1.74 -5.70 -16.69
CA GLY A 180 -2.56 -4.49 -16.59
C GLY A 180 -2.25 -3.59 -15.40
N TYR A 181 -1.17 -3.82 -14.66
CA TYR A 181 -0.74 -2.90 -13.59
C TYR A 181 0.14 -1.78 -14.13
N ALA A 182 -0.03 -0.59 -13.54
CA ALA A 182 0.76 0.57 -13.94
C ALA A 182 2.24 0.38 -13.60
N VAL A 183 3.08 0.81 -14.55
CA VAL A 183 4.53 0.98 -14.37
C VAL A 183 4.81 2.44 -14.71
N PRO A 184 5.09 3.31 -13.73
CA PRO A 184 5.44 4.70 -13.99
C PRO A 184 6.67 4.83 -14.88
N ASP A 185 6.66 5.76 -15.83
CA ASP A 185 7.76 5.94 -16.80
C ASP A 185 9.12 6.21 -16.13
N ASN A 186 9.11 6.84 -14.96
CA ASN A 186 10.30 7.18 -14.19
C ASN A 186 10.51 6.27 -12.97
N GLN A 187 9.90 5.08 -12.96
CA GLN A 187 10.09 4.15 -11.86
C GLN A 187 11.54 3.69 -11.80
N PRO A 188 12.25 3.88 -10.66
CA PRO A 188 13.59 3.33 -10.51
C PRO A 188 13.52 1.80 -10.51
N LEU A 189 14.55 1.13 -11.04
CA LEU A 189 14.64 -0.33 -10.99
C LEU A 189 14.64 -0.87 -9.56
N TYR A 190 15.21 -0.09 -8.64
CA TYR A 190 15.28 -0.46 -7.22
C TYR A 190 14.79 0.68 -6.35
N ASN A 191 14.04 0.37 -5.29
CA ASN A 191 13.57 1.36 -4.31
C ASN A 191 14.73 1.94 -3.51
N THR A 192 15.74 1.12 -3.19
CA THR A 192 16.87 1.51 -2.36
C THR A 192 18.08 0.62 -2.65
N GLU A 193 19.28 1.19 -2.58
CA GLU A 193 20.54 0.44 -2.65
C GLU A 193 20.96 -0.12 -1.30
N THR A 194 20.45 0.44 -0.22
CA THR A 194 20.72 0.00 1.15
C THR A 194 19.45 -0.02 1.95
N TYR A 195 19.27 -1.08 2.71
CA TYR A 195 18.19 -1.22 3.67
C TYR A 195 18.75 -1.19 5.10
N ALA A 196 18.02 -0.61 6.07
CA ALA A 196 18.47 -0.43 7.45
C ALA A 196 19.12 -1.69 8.01
N GLY A 197 20.40 -1.62 8.26
CA GLY A 197 21.19 -2.77 8.76
C GLY A 197 21.55 -3.84 7.72
N TYR A 198 21.08 -3.71 6.46
CA TYR A 198 21.39 -4.66 5.39
C TYR A 198 21.98 -3.93 4.19
N LYS A 199 23.15 -4.36 3.77
CA LYS A 199 23.69 -3.99 2.47
C LYS A 199 23.05 -4.90 1.44
N LEU A 200 22.45 -4.32 0.41
CA LEU A 200 22.06 -5.09 -0.76
C LEU A 200 23.32 -5.63 -1.44
N GLY A 201 23.33 -6.91 -1.77
CA GLY A 201 24.41 -7.50 -2.53
C GLY A 201 24.52 -6.80 -3.89
N LYS A 202 25.72 -6.46 -4.34
CA LYS A 202 25.89 -6.05 -5.74
C LYS A 202 25.47 -7.24 -6.59
N SER A 203 24.51 -7.05 -7.49
CA SER A 203 24.21 -8.00 -8.54
C SER A 203 25.45 -8.15 -9.42
N GLY A 204 26.30 -9.06 -9.05
CA GLY A 204 27.47 -9.40 -9.82
C GLY A 204 27.24 -10.77 -10.44
N ARG A 205 26.64 -10.81 -11.61
CA ARG A 205 26.99 -11.77 -12.67
C ARG A 205 26.21 -11.47 -13.91
#